data_43958b0cc5a2a11800521adf19361c95
#
_entry.id   43958b0cc5a2a11800521adf19361c95
#
_cell.length_a   1.000
_cell.length_b   1.000
_cell.length_c   1.000
_cell.angle_alpha   90.00
_cell.angle_beta   90.00
_cell.angle_gamma   90.00
#
_symmetry.space_group_name_H-M   'P 1'
#
loop_
_entity.id
_entity.type
_entity.pdbx_description
1 polymer ?
#
loop_
_entity_poly.entity_id
_entity_poly.type
_entity_poly.pdbx_seq_one_letter_code
_entity_poly.pdbx_strand_id
1 'polypeptide(L)'
;LIDCMPSLGMVTLNALAAADSVIIPVQAQYLPAKGMTQLMQTIGKVRQYINPSLRIDGILLNIVDNRTNLAKSTADALRKNFGSVIKIYRSSIPMAVKAAEVASKGVSIYKYEPSSPVARAYAEFAKEVSADGRKKERLHSADAR
;
A
#
# COMPACT_ATOMS: atom_id res chain seq x y z
N LEU A 1 3.15 -11.01 -6.57
CA LEU A 1 2.60 -9.65 -6.52
C LEU A 1 1.79 -9.40 -7.79
N ILE A 2 0.61 -8.80 -7.63
CA ILE A 2 -0.27 -8.40 -8.73
C ILE A 2 -0.34 -6.88 -8.68
N ASP A 3 0.18 -6.20 -9.70
CA ASP A 3 0.05 -4.75 -9.87
C ASP A 3 -1.24 -4.45 -10.61
N CYS A 4 -2.07 -3.57 -10.03
CA CYS A 4 -3.40 -3.26 -10.56
C CYS A 4 -3.48 -1.81 -11.00
N MET A 5 -4.21 -1.57 -12.09
CA MET A 5 -4.55 -0.22 -12.52
C MET A 5 -5.42 0.49 -11.45
N PRO A 6 -5.37 1.83 -11.37
CA PRO A 6 -6.16 2.63 -10.41
C PRO A 6 -7.64 2.72 -10.84
N SER A 7 -8.23 1.57 -11.18
CA SER A 7 -9.63 1.46 -11.57
C SER A 7 -10.27 0.25 -10.88
N LEU A 8 -11.55 0.33 -10.56
CA LEU A 8 -12.32 -0.77 -9.96
C LEU A 8 -12.98 -1.66 -11.05
N GLY A 9 -12.27 -1.89 -12.16
CA GLY A 9 -12.72 -2.73 -13.27
C GLY A 9 -12.54 -4.23 -13.00
N MET A 10 -12.91 -5.05 -13.99
CA MET A 10 -12.87 -6.52 -13.90
C MET A 10 -11.48 -7.08 -13.57
N VAL A 11 -10.41 -6.45 -14.08
CA VAL A 11 -9.03 -6.89 -13.79
C VAL A 11 -8.71 -6.75 -12.31
N THR A 12 -9.08 -5.61 -11.70
CA THR A 12 -8.90 -5.40 -10.26
C THR A 12 -9.76 -6.35 -9.42
N LEU A 13 -10.98 -6.63 -9.84
CA LEU A 13 -11.84 -7.62 -9.17
C LEU A 13 -11.23 -9.02 -9.22
N ASN A 14 -10.71 -9.44 -10.37
CA ASN A 14 -10.04 -10.74 -10.52
C ASN A 14 -8.77 -10.82 -9.67
N ALA A 15 -8.00 -9.74 -9.59
CA ALA A 15 -6.83 -9.66 -8.72
C ALA A 15 -7.21 -9.80 -7.24
N LEU A 16 -8.25 -9.10 -6.78
CA LEU A 16 -8.76 -9.21 -5.41
C LEU A 16 -9.34 -10.60 -5.11
N ALA A 17 -9.96 -11.25 -6.10
CA ALA A 17 -10.46 -12.60 -5.98
C ALA A 17 -9.35 -13.63 -5.77
N ALA A 18 -8.20 -13.44 -6.41
CA ALA A 18 -7.06 -14.36 -6.36
C ALA A 18 -6.04 -14.04 -5.25
N ALA A 19 -6.09 -12.86 -4.66
CA ALA A 19 -5.08 -12.40 -3.71
C ALA A 19 -5.38 -12.90 -2.28
N ASP A 20 -4.32 -13.14 -1.51
CA ASP A 20 -4.40 -13.38 -0.06
C ASP A 20 -4.59 -12.08 0.72
N SER A 21 -3.98 -11.01 0.22
CA SER A 21 -4.05 -9.70 0.85
C SER A 21 -3.83 -8.55 -0.14
N VAL A 22 -4.22 -7.34 0.28
CA VAL A 22 -4.07 -6.12 -0.49
C VAL A 22 -3.34 -5.06 0.31
N ILE A 23 -2.40 -4.39 -0.34
CA ILE A 23 -1.76 -3.16 0.13
C ILE A 23 -2.28 -2.01 -0.71
N ILE A 24 -2.69 -0.92 -0.07
CA ILE A 24 -3.31 0.22 -0.74
C ILE A 24 -2.33 1.39 -0.76
N PRO A 25 -1.70 1.70 -1.91
CA PRO A 25 -0.90 2.90 -2.05
C PRO A 25 -1.78 4.14 -2.17
N VAL A 26 -1.49 5.17 -1.38
CA VAL A 26 -2.21 6.45 -1.39
C VAL A 26 -1.23 7.60 -1.57
N GLN A 27 -1.48 8.48 -2.54
CA GLN A 27 -0.67 9.68 -2.74
C GLN A 27 -0.96 10.70 -1.64
N ALA A 28 0.11 11.21 -1.00
CA ALA A 28 -0.01 12.16 0.09
C ALA A 28 -0.42 13.59 -0.34
N GLN A 29 -0.48 13.86 -1.64
CA GLN A 29 -0.86 15.19 -2.17
C GLN A 29 -2.37 15.36 -2.34
N TYR A 30 -3.10 14.27 -2.44
CA TYR A 30 -4.55 14.28 -2.65
C TYR A 30 -5.18 13.08 -1.95
N LEU A 31 -6.06 13.33 -1.00
CA LEU A 31 -6.86 12.28 -0.38
C LEU A 31 -8.20 12.16 -1.12
N PRO A 32 -8.37 11.22 -2.03
CA PRO A 32 -9.65 10.98 -2.67
C PRO A 32 -10.55 10.21 -1.70
N ALA A 33 -11.13 10.90 -0.71
CA ALA A 33 -12.01 10.27 0.28
C ALA A 33 -13.10 9.42 -0.39
N LYS A 34 -13.64 9.90 -1.52
CA LYS A 34 -14.63 9.17 -2.32
C LYS A 34 -14.03 7.90 -2.94
N GLY A 35 -12.83 7.97 -3.52
CA GLY A 35 -12.16 6.81 -4.13
C GLY A 35 -11.81 5.75 -3.09
N MET A 36 -11.35 6.17 -1.91
CA MET A 36 -11.05 5.27 -0.81
C MET A 36 -12.31 4.55 -0.29
N THR A 37 -13.41 5.28 -0.14
CA THR A 37 -14.71 4.70 0.26
C THR A 37 -15.19 3.68 -0.77
N GLN A 38 -15.10 3.98 -2.06
CA GLN A 38 -15.49 3.05 -3.13
C GLN A 38 -14.62 1.80 -3.13
N LEU A 39 -13.31 1.95 -2.93
CA LEU A 39 -12.39 0.80 -2.83
C LEU A 39 -12.73 -0.08 -1.63
N MET A 40 -12.97 0.51 -0.45
CA MET A 40 -13.37 -0.25 0.74
C MET A 40 -14.67 -1.01 0.52
N GLN A 41 -15.67 -0.38 -0.10
CA GLN A 41 -16.91 -1.04 -0.46
C GLN A 41 -16.69 -2.21 -1.43
N THR A 42 -15.84 -2.03 -2.42
CA THR A 42 -15.50 -3.08 -3.39
C THR A 42 -14.78 -4.25 -2.71
N ILE A 43 -13.78 -3.99 -1.87
CA ILE A 43 -13.10 -5.03 -1.10
C ILE A 43 -14.11 -5.76 -0.18
N GLY A 44 -15.02 -5.02 0.46
CA GLY A 44 -16.06 -5.60 1.28
C GLY A 44 -16.97 -6.57 0.50
N LYS A 45 -17.39 -6.20 -0.71
CA LYS A 45 -18.18 -7.07 -1.59
C LYS A 45 -17.39 -8.30 -2.04
N VAL A 46 -16.12 -8.13 -2.41
CA VAL A 46 -15.26 -9.26 -2.78
C VAL A 46 -15.11 -10.23 -1.61
N ARG A 47 -14.89 -9.73 -0.40
CA ARG A 47 -14.83 -10.58 0.81
C ARG A 47 -16.13 -11.30 1.08
N GLN A 48 -17.25 -10.65 0.88
CA GLN A 48 -18.57 -11.23 1.16
C GLN A 48 -18.94 -12.31 0.14
N TYR A 49 -18.63 -12.14 -1.15
CA TYR A 49 -19.22 -12.94 -2.22
C TYR A 49 -18.21 -13.80 -2.98
N ILE A 50 -16.90 -13.49 -2.92
CA ILE A 50 -15.90 -14.12 -3.79
C ILE A 50 -14.73 -14.70 -3.00
N ASN A 51 -14.08 -13.89 -2.16
CA ASN A 51 -12.86 -14.27 -1.43
C ASN A 51 -12.97 -13.85 0.04
N PRO A 52 -13.58 -14.67 0.90
CA PRO A 52 -13.75 -14.34 2.32
C PRO A 52 -12.43 -14.21 3.09
N SER A 53 -11.36 -14.82 2.60
CA SER A 53 -10.02 -14.79 3.22
C SER A 53 -9.21 -13.55 2.87
N LEU A 54 -9.66 -12.72 1.92
CA LEU A 54 -8.95 -11.51 1.51
C LEU A 54 -8.75 -10.55 2.67
N ARG A 55 -7.50 -10.19 2.94
CA ARG A 55 -7.14 -9.25 4.01
C ARG A 55 -6.67 -7.92 3.44
N ILE A 56 -6.82 -6.84 4.23
CA ILE A 56 -6.13 -5.57 3.97
C ILE A 56 -4.90 -5.54 4.87
N ASP A 57 -3.71 -5.57 4.28
CA ASP A 57 -2.45 -5.54 5.04
C ASP A 57 -2.11 -4.14 5.52
N GLY A 58 -2.48 -3.12 4.76
CA GLY A 58 -2.31 -1.75 5.18
C GLY A 58 -2.35 -0.73 4.05
N ILE A 59 -2.24 0.53 4.45
CA ILE A 59 -2.14 1.69 3.57
C ILE A 59 -0.68 2.16 3.55
N LEU A 60 -0.12 2.35 2.35
CA LEU A 60 1.21 2.92 2.12
C LEU A 60 1.07 4.35 1.60
N LEU A 61 1.67 5.31 2.30
CA LEU A 61 1.79 6.67 1.80
C LEU A 61 2.86 6.72 0.71
N ASN A 62 2.46 7.17 -0.48
CA ASN A 62 3.31 7.24 -1.66
C ASN A 62 3.41 8.69 -2.17
N ILE A 63 4.51 9.01 -2.85
CA ILE A 63 4.78 10.34 -3.43
C ILE A 63 4.67 11.45 -2.37
N VAL A 64 5.31 11.22 -1.22
CA VAL A 64 5.25 12.13 -0.08
C VAL A 64 6.28 13.24 -0.25
N ASP A 65 5.83 14.50 -0.33
CA ASP A 65 6.71 15.66 -0.16
C ASP A 65 6.68 16.13 1.30
N ASN A 66 7.65 15.67 2.08
CA ASN A 66 7.76 15.97 3.51
C ASN A 66 7.93 17.47 3.84
N ARG A 67 8.22 18.30 2.84
CA ARG A 67 8.35 19.76 3.02
C ARG A 67 7.01 20.45 3.06
N THR A 68 5.93 19.79 2.66
CA THR A 68 4.60 20.39 2.54
C THR A 68 3.72 20.08 3.74
N ASN A 69 2.96 21.09 4.20
CA ASN A 69 1.93 20.89 5.22
C ASN A 69 0.79 19.99 4.71
N LEU A 70 0.56 19.98 3.39
CA LEU A 70 -0.47 19.16 2.76
C LEU A 70 -0.17 17.65 2.97
N ALA A 71 1.07 17.21 2.78
CA ALA A 71 1.43 15.81 3.00
C ALA A 71 1.21 15.39 4.46
N LYS A 72 1.55 16.26 5.42
CA LYS A 72 1.31 16.01 6.85
C LYS A 72 -0.17 15.93 7.16
N SER A 73 -0.96 16.90 6.72
CA SER A 73 -2.41 16.93 6.96
C SER A 73 -3.13 15.73 6.30
N THR A 74 -2.69 15.30 5.13
CA THR A 74 -3.21 14.08 4.47
C THR A 74 -2.89 12.82 5.28
N ALA A 75 -1.65 12.69 5.76
CA ALA A 75 -1.27 11.57 6.60
C ALA A 75 -2.07 11.51 7.91
N ASP A 76 -2.29 12.67 8.53
CA ASP A 76 -3.07 12.77 9.76
C ASP A 76 -4.56 12.49 9.53
N ALA A 77 -5.12 12.97 8.43
CA ALA A 77 -6.49 12.66 8.02
C ALA A 77 -6.68 11.14 7.75
N LEU A 78 -5.71 10.49 7.11
CA LEU A 78 -5.73 9.03 6.93
C LEU A 78 -5.68 8.29 8.25
N ARG A 79 -4.79 8.68 9.16
CA ARG A 79 -4.70 8.07 10.50
C ARG A 79 -6.00 8.25 11.29
N LYS A 80 -6.58 9.44 11.24
CA LYS A 80 -7.84 9.75 11.93
C LYS A 80 -9.02 8.94 11.38
N ASN A 81 -9.14 8.82 10.06
CA ASN A 81 -10.30 8.23 9.41
C ASN A 81 -10.20 6.70 9.28
N PHE A 82 -9.01 6.16 9.12
CA PHE A 82 -8.80 4.73 8.81
C PHE A 82 -7.89 4.01 9.80
N GLY A 83 -7.09 4.72 10.59
CA GLY A 83 -6.05 4.14 11.44
C GLY A 83 -6.56 3.23 12.57
N SER A 84 -7.84 3.35 12.95
CA SER A 84 -8.49 2.44 13.90
C SER A 84 -8.88 1.09 13.30
N VAL A 85 -9.01 1.01 11.97
CA VAL A 85 -9.53 -0.17 11.26
C VAL A 85 -8.46 -0.79 10.35
N ILE A 86 -7.60 0.03 9.77
CA ILE A 86 -6.59 -0.39 8.80
C ILE A 86 -5.23 0.11 9.26
N LYS A 87 -4.23 -0.79 9.26
CA LYS A 87 -2.83 -0.41 9.49
C LYS A 87 -2.40 0.63 8.46
N ILE A 88 -1.74 1.70 8.92
CA ILE A 88 -0.99 2.61 8.06
C ILE A 88 0.49 2.32 8.29
N TYR A 89 1.20 1.97 7.22
CA TYR A 89 2.62 1.67 7.30
C TYR A 89 3.41 2.87 7.83
N ARG A 90 4.45 2.59 8.60
CA ARG A 90 5.37 3.64 9.10
C ARG A 90 6.24 4.16 7.97
N SER A 91 6.65 3.26 7.10
CA SER A 91 7.38 3.58 5.88
C SER A 91 6.51 4.39 4.94
N SER A 92 7.10 5.39 4.28
CA SER A 92 6.45 6.17 3.23
C SER A 92 7.44 6.39 2.09
N ILE A 93 6.93 6.41 0.85
CA ILE A 93 7.78 6.59 -0.33
C ILE A 93 7.83 8.08 -0.68
N PRO A 94 9.01 8.71 -0.61
CA PRO A 94 9.15 10.12 -0.91
C PRO A 94 8.98 10.42 -2.40
N MET A 95 8.52 11.63 -2.71
CA MET A 95 8.53 12.15 -4.07
C MET A 95 9.97 12.36 -4.53
N ALA A 96 10.34 11.81 -5.70
CA ALA A 96 11.64 12.02 -6.30
C ALA A 96 11.57 11.97 -7.82
N VAL A 97 12.21 12.94 -8.47
CA VAL A 97 12.28 13.02 -9.94
C VAL A 97 12.97 11.78 -10.52
N LYS A 98 14.04 11.33 -9.87
CA LYS A 98 14.80 10.15 -10.30
C LYS A 98 13.98 8.85 -10.27
N ALA A 99 12.97 8.74 -9.41
CA ALA A 99 12.06 7.59 -9.44
C ALA A 99 11.22 7.55 -10.72
N ALA A 100 10.86 8.72 -11.28
CA ALA A 100 10.17 8.79 -12.57
C ALA A 100 11.12 8.45 -13.74
N GLU A 101 12.38 8.86 -13.67
CA GLU A 101 13.40 8.53 -14.69
C GLU A 101 13.67 7.04 -14.78
N VAL A 102 13.68 6.35 -13.65
CA VAL A 102 13.87 4.90 -13.57
C VAL A 102 12.82 4.14 -14.38
N ALA A 103 11.55 4.57 -14.31
CA ALA A 103 10.46 3.96 -15.06
C ALA A 103 10.69 4.05 -16.57
N SER A 104 11.22 5.18 -17.07
CA SER A 104 11.52 5.35 -18.50
C SER A 104 12.73 4.52 -18.98
N LYS A 105 13.64 4.15 -18.06
CA LYS A 105 14.83 3.37 -18.37
C LYS A 105 14.66 1.86 -18.18
N GLY A 106 13.53 1.41 -17.63
CA GLY A 106 13.25 0.00 -17.41
C GLY A 106 14.24 -0.72 -16.47
N VAL A 107 14.85 0.02 -15.54
CA VAL A 107 15.83 -0.53 -14.56
C VAL A 107 15.30 -0.37 -13.14
N SER A 108 15.77 -1.19 -12.21
CA SER A 108 15.41 -1.04 -10.80
C SER A 108 16.03 0.22 -10.19
N ILE A 109 15.32 0.88 -9.28
CA ILE A 109 15.85 2.01 -8.48
C ILE A 109 17.10 1.59 -7.69
N TYR A 110 17.17 0.35 -7.24
CA TYR A 110 18.33 -0.19 -6.55
C TYR A 110 19.58 -0.31 -7.42
N LYS A 111 19.40 -0.47 -8.75
CA LYS A 111 20.49 -0.49 -9.73
C LYS A 111 20.84 0.92 -10.19
N TYR A 112 19.82 1.76 -10.36
CA TYR A 112 20.00 3.12 -10.89
C TYR A 112 20.60 4.08 -9.85
N GLU A 113 20.08 4.06 -8.62
CA GLU A 113 20.52 4.94 -7.54
C GLU A 113 20.30 4.26 -6.17
N PRO A 114 21.16 3.30 -5.81
CA PRO A 114 21.00 2.47 -4.61
C PRO A 114 21.02 3.27 -3.29
N SER A 115 21.72 4.41 -3.27
CA SER A 115 21.82 5.29 -2.10
C SER A 115 20.68 6.31 -1.99
N SER A 116 19.75 6.33 -2.94
CA SER A 116 18.66 7.33 -2.95
C SER A 116 17.71 7.16 -1.76
N PRO A 117 17.09 8.26 -1.31
CA PRO A 117 16.03 8.19 -0.29
C PRO A 117 14.89 7.24 -0.68
N VAL A 118 14.57 7.17 -1.98
CA VAL A 118 13.50 6.31 -2.50
C VAL A 118 13.90 4.83 -2.41
N ALA A 119 15.14 4.47 -2.79
CA ALA A 119 15.62 3.09 -2.67
C ALA A 119 15.59 2.63 -1.20
N ARG A 120 16.07 3.48 -0.28
CA ARG A 120 16.02 3.19 1.15
C ARG A 120 14.57 3.02 1.65
N ALA A 121 13.66 3.92 1.26
CA ALA A 121 12.26 3.86 1.66
C ALA A 121 11.57 2.56 1.19
N TYR A 122 11.81 2.13 -0.04
CA TYR A 122 11.30 0.84 -0.52
C TYR A 122 11.91 -0.35 0.23
N ALA A 123 13.20 -0.30 0.57
CA ALA A 123 13.85 -1.35 1.36
C ALA A 123 13.26 -1.44 2.78
N GLU A 124 13.01 -0.30 3.43
CA GLU A 124 12.37 -0.24 4.74
C GLU A 124 10.92 -0.76 4.69
N PHE A 125 10.17 -0.34 3.67
CA PHE A 125 8.82 -0.84 3.45
C PHE A 125 8.80 -2.36 3.24
N ALA A 126 9.68 -2.90 2.42
CA ALA A 126 9.78 -4.35 2.21
C ALA A 126 10.10 -5.11 3.51
N LYS A 127 10.98 -4.57 4.37
CA LYS A 127 11.25 -5.13 5.70
C LYS A 127 10.01 -5.10 6.60
N GLU A 128 9.26 -3.99 6.59
CA GLU A 128 8.04 -3.85 7.39
C GLU A 128 6.97 -4.85 6.97
N VAL A 129 6.73 -5.01 5.66
CA VAL A 129 5.79 -6.01 5.12
C VAL A 129 6.21 -7.42 5.48
N SER A 130 7.50 -7.77 5.30
CA SER A 130 8.02 -9.10 5.62
C SER A 130 7.95 -9.43 7.10
N ALA A 131 8.13 -8.44 7.97
CA ALA A 131 8.00 -8.63 9.42
C ALA A 131 6.54 -8.92 9.82
N ASP A 132 5.59 -8.23 9.20
CA ASP A 132 4.15 -8.45 9.42
C ASP A 132 3.73 -9.84 8.93
N GLY A 133 4.19 -10.27 7.77
CA GLY A 133 3.91 -11.61 7.24
C GLY A 133 4.34 -12.70 8.21
N ARG A 134 5.59 -12.66 8.68
CA ARG A 134 6.12 -13.64 9.67
C ARG A 134 5.35 -13.64 10.99
N LYS A 135 4.87 -12.48 11.45
CA LYS A 135 4.06 -12.40 12.67
C LYS A 135 2.71 -13.06 12.48
N LYS A 136 2.07 -12.88 11.34
CA LYS A 136 0.78 -13.49 11.00
C LYS A 136 0.88 -15.02 10.88
N GLU A 137 1.93 -15.54 10.24
CA GLU A 137 2.19 -16.98 10.13
C GLU A 137 2.36 -17.63 11.51
N ARG A 138 3.10 -16.99 12.43
CA ARG A 138 3.28 -17.48 13.80
C ARG A 138 1.98 -17.53 14.58
N LEU A 139 1.09 -16.55 14.42
CA LEU A 139 -0.21 -16.55 15.08
C LEU A 139 -1.10 -17.67 14.55
N HIS A 140 -1.18 -17.86 13.22
CA HIS A 140 -1.94 -18.97 12.62
C HIS A 140 -1.44 -20.35 13.06
N SER A 141 -0.13 -20.52 13.19
CA SER A 141 0.44 -21.80 13.66
C SER A 141 0.24 -22.05 15.16
N ALA A 142 -0.01 -21.01 15.94
CA ALA A 142 -0.33 -21.12 17.37
C ALA A 142 -1.81 -21.48 17.60
N ASP A 143 -2.72 -20.94 16.78
CA ASP A 143 -4.16 -21.19 16.86
C ASP A 143 -4.55 -22.58 16.28
N ALA A 144 -3.65 -23.23 15.55
CA ALA A 144 -3.86 -24.57 14.95
C ALA A 144 -3.37 -25.73 15.85
N ARG A 145 -2.97 -25.44 17.08
CA ARG A 145 -2.57 -26.44 18.10
C ARG A 145 -3.55 -26.48 19.25
#